data_deaf392bc1d73f5ec836f1689b17e11a
#
_entry.id   deaf392bc1d73f5ec836f1689b17e11a
#
_cell.length_a   1.000
_cell.length_b   1.000
_cell.length_c   1.000
_cell.angle_alpha   90.00
_cell.angle_beta   90.00
_cell.angle_gamma   90.00
#
_symmetry.space_group_name_H-M   'P 1'
#
loop_
_entity.id
_entity.type
_entity.pdbx_description
1 polymer ?
#
loop_
_entity_poly.entity_id
_entity_poly.type
_entity_poly.pdbx_seq_one_letter_code
_entity_poly.pdbx_strand_id
1 'polypeptide(L)'
;MTKAKVDNQLKNMPGPVSIKKNQSPWREYKLSRIANAKDTIGEITPGIDVYALTMGQFDLADVMEHLLEATGPADVVVATWTAAKADLDRAEVFLKDKRILSLRFIVDQSFPNRQPGYFNRLVNKFGEGSVVVTRSHCKFLLIKGGGYSFIVRTSANL
;
A
#
# COMPACT_ATOMS: atom_id res chain seq x y z
N MET A 1 15.67 12.37 -24.17
CA MET A 1 16.88 11.81 -23.51
C MET A 1 17.44 10.72 -24.39
N THR A 2 18.71 10.79 -24.79
CA THR A 2 19.30 9.75 -25.66
C THR A 2 19.68 8.52 -24.84
N LYS A 3 19.60 7.33 -25.45
CA LYS A 3 19.92 6.04 -24.81
C LYS A 3 21.30 6.05 -24.10
N ALA A 4 22.30 6.69 -24.72
CA ALA A 4 23.63 6.84 -24.13
C ALA A 4 23.65 7.64 -22.80
N LYS A 5 22.74 8.58 -22.62
CA LYS A 5 22.64 9.40 -21.39
C LYS A 5 22.01 8.61 -20.25
N VAL A 6 21.08 7.70 -20.56
CA VAL A 6 20.45 6.79 -19.59
C VAL A 6 21.45 5.72 -19.15
N ASP A 7 22.19 5.13 -20.09
CA ASP A 7 23.21 4.12 -19.81
C ASP A 7 24.35 4.66 -18.94
N ASN A 8 24.71 5.93 -19.10
CA ASN A 8 25.73 6.58 -18.26
C ASN A 8 25.21 6.92 -16.84
N GLN A 9 23.93 7.24 -16.70
CA GLN A 9 23.32 7.43 -15.38
C GLN A 9 23.21 6.10 -14.62
N LEU A 10 22.86 5.00 -15.28
CA LEU A 10 22.79 3.68 -14.68
C LEU A 10 24.16 3.15 -14.22
N LYS A 11 25.23 3.46 -14.94
CA LYS A 11 26.61 3.10 -14.57
C LYS A 11 27.13 3.80 -13.32
N ASN A 12 26.60 5.00 -13.02
CA ASN A 12 27.00 5.80 -11.88
C ASN A 12 26.04 5.72 -10.70
N MET A 13 25.00 4.87 -10.78
CA MET A 13 24.15 4.63 -9.62
C MET A 13 24.90 3.78 -8.59
N PRO A 14 24.87 4.16 -7.31
CA PRO A 14 25.38 3.28 -6.27
C PRO A 14 24.67 1.92 -6.38
N GLY A 15 25.45 0.86 -6.34
CA GLY A 15 24.91 -0.50 -6.38
C GLY A 15 23.89 -0.74 -5.27
N PRO A 16 23.08 -1.79 -5.38
CA PRO A 16 22.05 -2.07 -4.38
C PRO A 16 22.68 -2.20 -2.99
N VAL A 17 22.29 -1.34 -2.09
CA VAL A 17 22.72 -1.41 -0.69
C VAL A 17 21.91 -2.50 -0.01
N SER A 18 22.54 -3.64 0.25
CA SER A 18 21.96 -4.68 1.10
C SER A 18 22.10 -4.23 2.56
N ILE A 19 21.02 -3.75 3.14
CA ILE A 19 20.97 -3.55 4.60
C ILE A 19 20.66 -4.93 5.22
N LYS A 20 21.68 -5.62 5.68
CA LYS A 20 21.49 -6.79 6.56
C LYS A 20 21.09 -6.28 7.94
N LYS A 21 19.79 -6.09 8.17
CA LYS A 21 19.27 -6.06 9.53
C LYS A 21 19.26 -7.48 10.06
N ASN A 22 19.62 -7.65 11.34
CA ASN A 22 19.36 -8.91 12.03
C ASN A 22 17.93 -9.31 11.74
N GLN A 23 17.74 -10.52 11.21
CA GLN A 23 16.40 -11.01 10.88
C GLN A 23 15.56 -10.92 12.14
N SER A 24 14.39 -10.30 12.04
CA SER A 24 13.42 -10.37 13.13
C SER A 24 13.17 -11.84 13.42
N PRO A 25 13.33 -12.34 14.66
CA PRO A 25 13.05 -13.74 14.98
C PRO A 25 11.58 -14.11 14.76
N TRP A 26 10.75 -13.12 14.49
CA TRP A 26 9.29 -13.25 14.31
C TRP A 26 8.83 -13.11 12.85
N ARG A 27 9.77 -13.12 11.89
CA ARG A 27 9.39 -13.09 10.48
C ARG A 27 8.81 -14.42 10.04
N GLU A 28 7.56 -14.39 9.62
CA GLU A 28 6.89 -15.52 9.00
C GLU A 28 6.94 -15.42 7.47
N TYR A 29 7.19 -16.54 6.83
CA TYR A 29 7.15 -16.68 5.36
C TYR A 29 5.90 -17.48 4.99
N LYS A 30 5.01 -16.87 4.20
CA LYS A 30 3.76 -17.49 3.76
C LYS A 30 3.75 -17.62 2.25
N LEU A 31 3.51 -18.82 1.74
CA LEU A 31 3.11 -19.04 0.35
C LEU A 31 1.61 -19.26 0.35
N SER A 32 0.85 -18.26 -0.08
CA SER A 32 -0.60 -18.33 -0.04
C SER A 32 -1.14 -19.20 -1.17
N ARG A 33 -1.87 -20.23 -0.79
CA ARG A 33 -2.79 -20.98 -1.65
C ARG A 33 -4.25 -20.74 -1.25
N ILE A 34 -4.46 -19.92 -0.24
CA ILE A 34 -5.76 -19.56 0.36
C ILE A 34 -6.27 -18.31 -0.35
N ALA A 35 -7.59 -18.20 -0.47
CA ALA A 35 -8.23 -17.17 -1.30
C ALA A 35 -8.54 -15.87 -0.56
N ASN A 36 -8.06 -15.66 0.67
CA ASN A 36 -8.31 -14.43 1.42
C ASN A 36 -7.08 -13.96 2.22
N ALA A 37 -7.06 -12.66 2.54
CA ALA A 37 -5.97 -12.03 3.27
C ALA A 37 -5.90 -12.49 4.72
N LYS A 38 -7.05 -12.63 5.40
CA LYS A 38 -7.15 -12.97 6.81
C LYS A 38 -6.51 -14.33 7.12
N ASP A 39 -6.88 -15.35 6.36
CA ASP A 39 -6.34 -16.70 6.56
C ASP A 39 -4.87 -16.80 6.15
N THR A 40 -4.44 -15.98 5.18
CA THR A 40 -3.04 -15.94 4.74
C THR A 40 -2.14 -15.24 5.74
N ILE A 41 -2.53 -14.07 6.24
CA ILE A 41 -1.76 -13.28 7.20
C ILE A 41 -1.85 -13.91 8.59
N GLY A 42 -3.06 -14.36 8.97
CA GLY A 42 -3.34 -14.96 10.26
C GLY A 42 -3.54 -13.95 11.38
N GLU A 43 -3.31 -14.39 12.61
CA GLU A 43 -3.45 -13.53 13.79
C GLU A 43 -2.41 -12.43 13.82
N ILE A 44 -2.85 -11.22 14.14
CA ILE A 44 -1.99 -10.05 14.25
C ILE A 44 -1.53 -9.90 15.70
N THR A 45 -0.23 -10.06 15.91
CA THR A 45 0.41 -9.89 17.22
C THR A 45 1.47 -8.78 17.18
N PRO A 46 1.77 -8.13 18.32
CA PRO A 46 2.82 -7.13 18.38
C PRO A 46 4.19 -7.69 17.93
N GLY A 47 4.87 -6.97 17.06
CA GLY A 47 6.21 -7.34 16.58
C GLY A 47 6.23 -8.37 15.44
N ILE A 48 5.06 -8.79 14.94
CA ILE A 48 4.97 -9.70 13.79
C ILE A 48 5.56 -9.06 12.52
N ASP A 49 6.32 -9.85 11.77
CA ASP A 49 6.82 -9.51 10.44
C ASP A 49 6.44 -10.67 9.50
N VAL A 50 5.51 -10.42 8.59
CA VAL A 50 5.00 -11.43 7.64
C VAL A 50 5.47 -11.10 6.24
N TYR A 51 6.12 -12.06 5.58
CA TYR A 51 6.39 -12.02 4.16
C TYR A 51 5.48 -13.02 3.45
N ALA A 52 4.60 -12.55 2.59
CA ALA A 52 3.66 -13.38 1.86
C ALA A 52 3.86 -13.28 0.34
N LEU A 53 3.92 -14.42 -0.31
CA LEU A 53 3.79 -14.55 -1.76
C LEU A 53 2.36 -14.98 -2.07
N THR A 54 1.68 -14.19 -2.90
CA THR A 54 0.33 -14.49 -3.36
C THR A 54 0.31 -14.65 -4.88
N MET A 55 -0.71 -15.31 -5.39
CA MET A 55 -0.94 -15.46 -6.83
C MET A 55 -2.14 -14.60 -7.29
N GLY A 56 -2.41 -13.49 -6.59
CA GLY A 56 -3.53 -12.60 -6.89
C GLY A 56 -4.88 -13.06 -6.32
N GLN A 57 -4.88 -13.89 -5.27
CA GLN A 57 -6.13 -14.37 -4.65
C GLN A 57 -6.87 -13.29 -3.86
N PHE A 58 -6.16 -12.26 -3.42
CA PHE A 58 -6.73 -11.11 -2.71
C PHE A 58 -5.93 -9.84 -3.07
N ASP A 59 -6.56 -8.72 -2.89
CA ASP A 59 -6.02 -7.39 -3.21
C ASP A 59 -5.50 -6.64 -1.96
N LEU A 60 -5.01 -5.41 -2.15
CA LEU A 60 -4.51 -4.58 -1.06
C LEU A 60 -5.64 -4.10 -0.15
N ALA A 61 -6.86 -3.95 -0.68
CA ALA A 61 -8.02 -3.56 0.11
C ALA A 61 -8.46 -4.68 1.06
N ASP A 62 -8.29 -5.96 0.67
CA ASP A 62 -8.52 -7.11 1.55
C ASP A 62 -7.52 -7.13 2.72
N VAL A 63 -6.25 -6.83 2.43
CA VAL A 63 -5.22 -6.68 3.48
C VAL A 63 -5.56 -5.54 4.42
N MET A 64 -5.93 -4.38 3.87
CA MET A 64 -6.33 -3.21 4.66
C MET A 64 -7.53 -3.54 5.56
N GLU A 65 -8.52 -4.23 5.05
CA GLU A 65 -9.69 -4.65 5.82
C GLU A 65 -9.31 -5.53 7.02
N HIS A 66 -8.49 -6.55 6.78
CA HIS A 66 -8.02 -7.43 7.85
C HIS A 66 -7.22 -6.68 8.93
N LEU A 67 -6.34 -5.76 8.53
CA LEU A 67 -5.57 -4.96 9.48
C LEU A 67 -6.46 -3.99 10.27
N LEU A 68 -7.50 -3.40 9.64
CA LEU A 68 -8.48 -2.56 10.32
C LEU A 68 -9.34 -3.34 11.33
N GLU A 69 -9.57 -4.64 11.13
CA GLU A 69 -10.19 -5.49 12.16
C GLU A 69 -9.32 -5.58 13.42
N ALA A 70 -8.01 -5.64 13.27
CA ALA A 70 -7.07 -5.73 14.39
C ALA A 70 -6.85 -4.39 15.11
N THR A 71 -6.77 -3.28 14.35
CA THR A 71 -6.52 -1.95 14.92
C THR A 71 -7.77 -1.29 15.50
N GLY A 72 -8.98 -1.66 15.03
CA GLY A 72 -10.15 -0.80 15.15
C GLY A 72 -9.98 0.47 14.31
N PRO A 73 -10.68 1.58 14.67
CA PRO A 73 -10.58 2.85 13.95
C PRO A 73 -9.15 3.37 13.85
N ALA A 74 -8.70 3.70 12.62
CA ALA A 74 -7.30 3.98 12.35
C ALA A 74 -7.09 5.11 11.33
N ASP A 75 -5.92 5.74 11.40
CA ASP A 75 -5.39 6.60 10.35
C ASP A 75 -4.71 5.76 9.27
N VAL A 76 -4.98 6.06 8.01
CA VAL A 76 -4.51 5.28 6.87
C VAL A 76 -3.80 6.16 5.85
N VAL A 77 -2.64 5.71 5.37
CA VAL A 77 -1.94 6.29 4.22
C VAL A 77 -1.73 5.21 3.18
N VAL A 78 -2.16 5.47 1.96
CA VAL A 78 -2.00 4.58 0.81
C VAL A 78 -1.08 5.22 -0.20
N ALA A 79 0.08 4.62 -0.46
CA ALA A 79 0.90 4.96 -1.61
C ALA A 79 0.61 3.99 -2.76
N THR A 80 0.23 4.53 -3.91
CA THR A 80 -0.11 3.71 -5.07
C THR A 80 0.21 4.41 -6.38
N TRP A 81 0.49 3.65 -7.42
CA TRP A 81 0.71 4.17 -8.77
C TRP A 81 -0.61 4.35 -9.54
N THR A 82 -1.63 3.59 -9.19
CA THR A 82 -2.99 3.68 -9.72
C THR A 82 -3.96 3.14 -8.67
N ALA A 83 -5.25 3.46 -8.83
CA ALA A 83 -6.30 2.94 -7.97
C ALA A 83 -7.51 2.55 -8.81
N ALA A 84 -8.08 1.38 -8.55
CA ALA A 84 -9.28 0.92 -9.23
C ALA A 84 -10.54 1.52 -8.61
N LYS A 85 -11.63 1.56 -9.40
CA LYS A 85 -12.92 2.06 -8.90
C LYS A 85 -13.40 1.31 -7.67
N ALA A 86 -13.32 -0.03 -7.72
CA ALA A 86 -13.83 -0.88 -6.65
C ALA A 86 -13.10 -0.63 -5.32
N ASP A 87 -11.77 -0.45 -5.37
CA ASP A 87 -10.96 -0.21 -4.18
C ASP A 87 -11.23 1.17 -3.57
N LEU A 88 -11.43 2.19 -4.41
CA LEU A 88 -11.83 3.52 -3.96
C LEU A 88 -13.24 3.50 -3.32
N ASP A 89 -14.16 2.73 -3.89
CA ASP A 89 -15.51 2.57 -3.34
C ASP A 89 -15.46 1.84 -1.98
N ARG A 90 -14.62 0.82 -1.81
CA ARG A 90 -14.39 0.13 -0.51
C ARG A 90 -13.77 1.07 0.52
N ALA A 91 -12.73 1.82 0.15
CA ALA A 91 -12.10 2.79 1.04
C ALA A 91 -13.08 3.88 1.51
N GLU A 92 -14.01 4.32 0.64
CA GLU A 92 -15.07 5.24 1.00
C GLU A 92 -16.02 4.63 2.03
N VAL A 93 -16.39 3.36 1.89
CA VAL A 93 -17.20 2.64 2.89
C VAL A 93 -16.50 2.60 4.23
N PHE A 94 -15.21 2.25 4.28
CA PHE A 94 -14.44 2.22 5.52
C PHE A 94 -14.37 3.59 6.22
N LEU A 95 -14.34 4.70 5.46
CA LEU A 95 -14.42 6.06 6.02
C LEU A 95 -15.82 6.36 6.59
N LYS A 96 -16.88 6.03 5.85
CA LYS A 96 -18.27 6.25 6.28
C LYS A 96 -18.61 5.46 7.54
N ASP A 97 -18.11 4.24 7.63
CA ASP A 97 -18.29 3.35 8.78
C ASP A 97 -17.35 3.68 9.95
N LYS A 98 -16.54 4.73 9.80
CA LYS A 98 -15.53 5.15 10.80
C LYS A 98 -14.50 4.07 11.16
N ARG A 99 -14.29 3.11 10.28
CA ARG A 99 -13.17 2.16 10.36
C ARG A 99 -11.86 2.85 10.00
N ILE A 100 -11.91 3.84 9.11
CA ILE A 100 -10.82 4.78 8.84
C ILE A 100 -11.20 6.15 9.40
N LEU A 101 -10.33 6.73 10.23
CA LEU A 101 -10.49 8.07 10.83
C LEU A 101 -9.99 9.15 9.89
N SER A 102 -8.85 8.92 9.27
CA SER A 102 -8.29 9.77 8.22
C SER A 102 -7.66 8.92 7.11
N LEU A 103 -7.81 9.36 5.86
CA LEU A 103 -7.26 8.68 4.70
C LEU A 103 -6.45 9.66 3.86
N ARG A 104 -5.21 9.30 3.55
CA ARG A 104 -4.34 10.04 2.64
C ARG A 104 -3.82 9.15 1.54
N PHE A 105 -3.74 9.72 0.33
CA PHE A 105 -3.16 9.05 -0.83
C PHE A 105 -1.85 9.73 -1.23
N ILE A 106 -0.83 8.94 -1.51
CA ILE A 106 0.40 9.37 -2.16
C ILE A 106 0.41 8.72 -3.53
N VAL A 107 0.35 9.54 -4.58
CA VAL A 107 0.22 9.04 -5.96
C VAL A 107 1.37 9.55 -6.83
N ASP A 108 1.73 8.75 -7.84
CA ASP A 108 2.74 9.15 -8.82
C ASP A 108 2.26 10.31 -9.69
N GLN A 109 3.17 11.24 -10.03
CA GLN A 109 2.87 12.41 -10.87
C GLN A 109 2.31 12.07 -12.25
N SER A 110 2.51 10.85 -12.74
CA SER A 110 1.96 10.41 -14.02
C SER A 110 0.49 10.00 -13.93
N PHE A 111 -0.02 9.72 -12.73
CA PHE A 111 -1.38 9.20 -12.54
C PHE A 111 -2.47 10.16 -13.06
N PRO A 112 -2.45 11.47 -12.74
CA PRO A 112 -3.43 12.43 -13.29
C PRO A 112 -3.50 12.44 -14.81
N ASN A 113 -2.36 12.29 -15.48
CA ASN A 113 -2.28 12.34 -16.94
C ASN A 113 -2.61 10.98 -17.60
N ARG A 114 -2.20 9.87 -16.98
CA ARG A 114 -2.44 8.52 -17.51
C ARG A 114 -3.87 8.04 -17.36
N GLN A 115 -4.48 8.38 -16.24
CA GLN A 115 -5.80 7.90 -15.86
C GLN A 115 -6.63 9.02 -15.22
N PRO A 116 -6.91 10.09 -15.94
CA PRO A 116 -7.57 11.30 -15.40
C PRO A 116 -8.95 10.98 -14.79
N GLY A 117 -9.69 10.04 -15.35
CA GLY A 117 -10.99 9.63 -14.82
C GLY A 117 -10.90 9.02 -13.41
N TYR A 118 -9.91 8.16 -13.17
CA TYR A 118 -9.68 7.56 -11.83
C TYR A 118 -9.11 8.58 -10.85
N PHE A 119 -8.18 9.44 -11.30
CA PHE A 119 -7.63 10.50 -10.47
C PHE A 119 -8.70 11.49 -10.02
N ASN A 120 -9.53 11.96 -10.95
CA ASN A 120 -10.64 12.87 -10.63
C ASN A 120 -11.64 12.22 -9.66
N ARG A 121 -11.92 10.94 -9.83
CA ARG A 121 -12.77 10.20 -8.89
C ARG A 121 -12.17 10.16 -7.49
N LEU A 122 -10.88 9.89 -7.37
CA LEU A 122 -10.17 9.88 -6.11
C LEU A 122 -10.26 11.26 -5.42
N VAL A 123 -9.97 12.34 -6.15
CA VAL A 123 -10.06 13.71 -5.62
C VAL A 123 -11.49 14.07 -5.25
N ASN A 124 -12.48 13.73 -6.08
CA ASN A 124 -13.89 14.03 -5.80
C ASN A 124 -14.43 13.27 -4.58
N LYS A 125 -13.98 12.02 -4.36
CA LYS A 125 -14.42 11.22 -3.21
C LYS A 125 -13.78 11.65 -1.88
N PHE A 126 -12.49 11.95 -1.90
CA PHE A 126 -11.70 12.11 -0.67
C PHE A 126 -11.19 13.54 -0.45
N GLY A 127 -11.39 14.43 -1.41
CA GLY A 127 -10.95 15.82 -1.38
C GLY A 127 -9.48 16.00 -1.79
N GLU A 128 -9.15 17.18 -2.32
CA GLU A 128 -7.77 17.51 -2.76
C GLU A 128 -6.76 17.41 -1.61
N GLY A 129 -7.14 17.82 -0.40
CA GLY A 129 -6.27 17.79 0.78
C GLY A 129 -5.87 16.37 1.24
N SER A 130 -6.55 15.33 0.73
CA SER A 130 -6.20 13.94 1.00
C SER A 130 -5.20 13.35 0.01
N VAL A 131 -4.86 14.07 -1.07
CA VAL A 131 -4.05 13.56 -2.17
C VAL A 131 -2.73 14.31 -2.29
N VAL A 132 -1.63 13.58 -2.18
CA VAL A 132 -0.28 14.10 -2.41
C VAL A 132 0.26 13.51 -3.71
N VAL A 133 0.60 14.37 -4.66
CA VAL A 133 1.21 13.96 -5.94
C VAL A 133 2.72 14.09 -5.83
N THR A 134 3.46 13.02 -6.14
CA THR A 134 4.92 12.97 -6.02
C THR A 134 5.55 12.10 -7.11
N ARG A 135 6.88 12.13 -7.20
CA ARG A 135 7.65 11.25 -8.12
C ARG A 135 7.97 9.93 -7.42
N SER A 136 6.99 9.05 -7.29
CA SER A 136 7.20 7.79 -6.59
C SER A 136 6.37 6.66 -7.18
N HIS A 137 7.03 5.54 -7.43
CA HIS A 137 6.40 4.26 -7.77
C HIS A 137 6.22 3.35 -6.54
N CYS A 138 6.43 3.87 -5.35
CA CYS A 138 6.24 3.11 -4.12
C CYS A 138 4.79 2.66 -3.99
N LYS A 139 4.62 1.44 -3.52
CA LYS A 139 3.34 0.87 -3.16
C LYS A 139 3.42 0.40 -1.74
N PHE A 140 2.69 1.08 -0.88
CA PHE A 140 2.62 0.71 0.53
C PHE A 140 1.30 1.17 1.14
N LEU A 141 0.98 0.55 2.25
CA LEU A 141 -0.12 0.90 3.12
C LEU A 141 0.44 1.12 4.52
N LEU A 142 0.13 2.26 5.13
CA LEU A 142 0.37 2.52 6.54
C LEU A 142 -0.97 2.58 7.25
N ILE A 143 -1.08 1.88 8.37
CA ILE A 143 -2.26 1.91 9.23
C ILE A 143 -1.79 2.16 10.66
N LYS A 144 -2.38 3.14 11.32
CA LYS A 144 -2.08 3.48 12.72
C LYS A 144 -3.37 3.62 13.52
N GLY A 145 -3.59 2.74 14.46
CA GLY A 145 -4.76 2.74 15.35
C GLY A 145 -4.66 1.66 16.43
N GLY A 146 -5.43 1.77 17.50
CA GLY A 146 -5.52 0.76 18.55
C GLY A 146 -4.21 0.33 19.21
N GLY A 147 -3.21 1.21 19.22
CA GLY A 147 -1.87 0.89 19.71
C GLY A 147 -0.96 0.18 18.68
N TYR A 148 -1.47 -0.13 17.50
CA TYR A 148 -0.72 -0.74 16.40
C TYR A 148 -0.23 0.29 15.39
N SER A 149 0.90 -0.02 14.75
CA SER A 149 1.40 0.70 13.58
C SER A 149 1.89 -0.33 12.56
N PHE A 150 1.18 -0.45 11.45
CA PHE A 150 1.52 -1.40 10.38
C PHE A 150 2.11 -0.69 9.17
N ILE A 151 3.08 -1.33 8.55
CA ILE A 151 3.52 -1.02 7.19
C ILE A 151 3.41 -2.27 6.32
N VAL A 152 2.61 -2.17 5.27
CA VAL A 152 2.52 -3.19 4.22
C VAL A 152 3.26 -2.67 3.00
N ARG A 153 4.30 -3.35 2.57
CA ARG A 153 4.99 -3.09 1.30
C ARG A 153 4.55 -4.13 0.29
N THR A 154 4.16 -3.71 -0.88
CA THR A 154 3.54 -4.59 -1.86
C THR A 154 3.94 -4.21 -3.29
N SER A 155 3.78 -5.14 -4.23
CA SER A 155 3.79 -4.88 -5.66
C SER A 155 2.40 -4.54 -6.21
N ALA A 156 1.32 -4.80 -5.45
CA ALA A 156 -0.04 -4.51 -5.84
C ALA A 156 -0.33 -3.00 -5.80
N ASN A 157 -1.21 -2.55 -6.69
CA ASN A 157 -1.87 -1.24 -6.57
C ASN A 157 -3.14 -1.36 -5.72
N LEU A 158 -3.68 -0.22 -5.34
CA LEU A 158 -5.01 -0.14 -4.76
C LEU A 158 -6.05 -0.15 -5.88
#